data_eb359e507dbcdb8518ca2d2dbb9df11d
#
_entry.id   eb359e507dbcdb8518ca2d2dbb9df11d
#
_cell.length_a   1.000
_cell.length_b   1.000
_cell.length_c   1.000
_cell.angle_alpha   90.00
_cell.angle_beta   90.00
_cell.angle_gamma   90.00
#
_symmetry.space_group_name_H-M   'P 1'
#
loop_
_entity.id
_entity.type
_entity.pdbx_description
1 polymer ?
#
loop_
_entity_poly.entity_id
_entity_poly.type
_entity_poly.pdbx_seq_one_letter_code
_entity_poly.pdbx_strand_id
1 'polypeptide(L)'
;RKRICVIGSIKGNFGHATTAAGIAGLLKVVLCLRHRQIPATVHFNRPNPRIDFDSSPFFVNTSTIDWESPEGPRRAGVSSFGFGGTNAHVVLEEAPVVPASPPPARLWHLLLLSARDQPALDAAATRLGGALEGMDGARLADAAFTTQVGRKRFEHRRCAVATSGAEAAAGRLSTRAIRPH
;
A
#
# COMPACT_ATOMS: atom_id res chain seq x y z
N ARG A 1 -21.17 -20.85 13.81
CA ARG A 1 -20.76 -21.05 12.41
C ARG A 1 -19.42 -21.76 12.39
N LYS A 2 -19.27 -22.79 11.55
CA LYS A 2 -18.03 -23.57 11.39
C LYS A 2 -17.33 -23.15 10.10
N ARG A 3 -15.98 -23.21 10.07
CA ARG A 3 -15.17 -23.00 8.86
C ARG A 3 -15.45 -21.68 8.13
N ILE A 4 -15.50 -20.58 8.88
CA ILE A 4 -15.78 -19.24 8.33
C ILE A 4 -14.54 -18.35 8.28
N CYS A 5 -13.43 -18.74 8.95
CA CYS A 5 -12.22 -17.95 9.02
C CYS A 5 -11.00 -18.80 8.62
N VAL A 6 -10.34 -18.36 7.56
CA VAL A 6 -9.08 -19.00 7.11
C VAL A 6 -7.96 -18.58 8.04
N ILE A 7 -7.14 -19.53 8.48
CA ILE A 7 -5.87 -19.24 9.13
C ILE A 7 -4.71 -19.71 8.26
N GLY A 8 -3.62 -18.97 8.26
CA GLY A 8 -2.43 -19.28 7.49
C GLY A 8 -1.19 -18.61 8.04
N SER A 9 -0.05 -19.01 7.51
CA SER A 9 1.24 -18.43 7.86
C SER A 9 2.11 -18.31 6.62
N ILE A 10 2.94 -17.27 6.57
CA ILE A 10 3.94 -17.11 5.51
C ILE A 10 5.25 -17.86 5.86
N LYS A 11 5.39 -18.34 7.08
CA LYS A 11 6.59 -19.05 7.51
C LYS A 11 6.83 -20.37 6.77
N GLY A 12 5.78 -20.98 6.24
CA GLY A 12 5.90 -22.14 5.35
C GLY A 12 6.62 -21.85 4.04
N ASN A 13 6.62 -20.60 3.58
CA ASN A 13 7.23 -20.20 2.31
C ASN A 13 8.75 -19.93 2.42
N PHE A 14 9.20 -19.28 3.50
CA PHE A 14 10.61 -18.87 3.65
C PHE A 14 11.19 -19.04 5.05
N GLY A 15 10.51 -19.73 5.95
CA GLY A 15 10.98 -19.96 7.31
C GLY A 15 10.60 -18.83 8.28
N HIS A 16 11.14 -18.91 9.50
CA HIS A 16 10.87 -17.95 10.55
C HIS A 16 11.86 -16.78 10.51
N ALA A 17 11.41 -15.63 9.99
CA ALA A 17 12.23 -14.41 9.83
C ALA A 17 12.43 -13.63 11.16
N THR A 18 12.32 -14.28 12.31
CA THR A 18 12.51 -13.71 13.66
C THR A 18 11.77 -12.38 13.84
N THR A 19 12.49 -11.26 14.02
CA THR A 19 11.93 -9.92 14.22
C THR A 19 11.12 -9.41 13.02
N ALA A 20 11.40 -9.89 11.81
CA ALA A 20 10.66 -9.53 10.60
C ALA A 20 9.42 -10.41 10.33
N ALA A 21 9.17 -11.45 11.14
CA ALA A 21 8.07 -12.39 10.89
C ALA A 21 6.69 -11.73 10.94
N GLY A 22 6.49 -10.77 11.85
CA GLY A 22 5.24 -10.02 11.97
C GLY A 22 4.95 -9.17 10.74
N ILE A 23 5.95 -8.41 10.26
CA ILE A 23 5.79 -7.57 9.08
C ILE A 23 5.61 -8.41 7.80
N ALA A 24 6.25 -9.57 7.71
CA ALA A 24 6.04 -10.49 6.61
C ALA A 24 4.58 -11.02 6.56
N GLY A 25 4.00 -11.36 7.72
CA GLY A 25 2.59 -11.70 7.85
C GLY A 25 1.66 -10.56 7.44
N LEU A 26 1.98 -9.33 7.86
CA LEU A 26 1.25 -8.13 7.49
C LEU A 26 1.25 -7.92 5.97
N LEU A 27 2.42 -8.01 5.33
CA LEU A 27 2.53 -7.87 3.86
C LEU A 27 1.72 -8.94 3.12
N LYS A 28 1.74 -10.19 3.60
CA LYS A 28 0.88 -11.25 3.03
C LYS A 28 -0.59 -10.84 3.07
N VAL A 29 -1.08 -10.37 4.20
CA VAL A 29 -2.50 -9.95 4.35
C VAL A 29 -2.82 -8.74 3.45
N VAL A 30 -1.94 -7.74 3.38
CA VAL A 30 -2.12 -6.59 2.46
C VAL A 30 -2.25 -7.06 1.01
N LEU A 31 -1.42 -8.00 0.58
CA LEU A 31 -1.51 -8.57 -0.77
C LEU A 31 -2.79 -9.39 -0.96
N CYS A 32 -3.21 -10.18 0.04
CA CYS A 32 -4.48 -10.91 -0.01
C CYS A 32 -5.68 -9.96 -0.17
N LEU A 33 -5.72 -8.87 0.58
CA LEU A 33 -6.76 -7.84 0.47
C LEU A 33 -6.75 -7.17 -0.91
N ARG A 34 -5.55 -6.81 -1.39
CA ARG A 34 -5.37 -6.16 -2.70
C ARG A 34 -5.80 -7.04 -3.87
N HIS A 35 -5.44 -8.33 -3.82
CA HIS A 35 -5.76 -9.30 -4.88
C HIS A 35 -7.13 -9.97 -4.67
N ARG A 36 -7.75 -9.76 -3.51
CA ARG A 36 -9.01 -10.41 -3.12
C ARG A 36 -8.93 -11.93 -3.16
N GLN A 37 -7.77 -12.46 -2.81
CA GLN A 37 -7.48 -13.89 -2.81
C GLN A 37 -6.73 -14.30 -1.56
N ILE A 38 -6.99 -15.52 -1.09
CA ILE A 38 -6.25 -16.15 0.01
C ILE A 38 -5.46 -17.31 -0.57
N PRO A 39 -4.11 -17.22 -0.63
CA PRO A 39 -3.28 -18.28 -1.20
C PRO A 39 -3.29 -19.52 -0.31
N ALA A 40 -3.03 -20.67 -0.93
CA ALA A 40 -2.89 -21.93 -0.22
C ALA A 40 -1.81 -21.88 0.86
N THR A 41 -2.04 -22.60 1.95
CA THR A 41 -1.00 -22.86 2.95
C THR A 41 -0.09 -23.96 2.42
N VAL A 42 1.16 -23.60 2.09
CA VAL A 42 2.15 -24.56 1.56
C VAL A 42 2.57 -25.60 2.61
N HIS A 43 2.89 -26.80 2.16
CA HIS A 43 3.33 -27.91 3.01
C HIS A 43 2.32 -28.38 4.07
N PHE A 44 1.04 -28.03 3.90
CA PHE A 44 0.00 -28.49 4.81
C PHE A 44 -0.55 -29.83 4.32
N ASN A 45 -0.15 -30.91 5.00
CA ASN A 45 -0.59 -32.28 4.67
C ASN A 45 -1.71 -32.78 5.59
N ARG A 46 -1.63 -32.43 6.87
CA ARG A 46 -2.62 -32.82 7.89
C ARG A 46 -2.66 -31.79 9.04
N PRO A 47 -3.82 -31.56 9.65
CA PRO A 47 -3.94 -30.72 10.83
C PRO A 47 -3.24 -31.33 12.04
N ASN A 48 -2.86 -30.47 12.99
CA ASN A 48 -2.40 -30.92 14.28
C ASN A 48 -3.58 -31.61 15.02
N PRO A 49 -3.45 -32.87 15.48
CA PRO A 49 -4.52 -33.62 16.11
C PRO A 49 -5.00 -33.02 17.44
N ARG A 50 -4.25 -32.08 18.01
CA ARG A 50 -4.65 -31.33 19.22
C ARG A 50 -5.55 -30.14 18.94
N ILE A 51 -5.78 -29.80 17.68
CA ILE A 51 -6.63 -28.69 17.26
C ILE A 51 -7.88 -29.26 16.62
N ASP A 52 -9.02 -29.02 17.26
CA ASP A 52 -10.31 -29.41 16.72
C ASP A 52 -10.79 -28.38 15.69
N PHE A 53 -10.36 -28.54 14.44
CA PHE A 53 -10.82 -27.71 13.32
C PHE A 53 -12.29 -27.99 12.95
N ASP A 54 -12.81 -29.17 13.23
CA ASP A 54 -14.16 -29.57 12.80
C ASP A 54 -15.26 -28.87 13.61
N SER A 55 -14.99 -28.56 14.87
CA SER A 55 -15.90 -27.80 15.73
C SER A 55 -15.61 -26.29 15.72
N SER A 56 -14.44 -25.86 15.21
CA SER A 56 -13.98 -24.48 15.27
C SER A 56 -14.48 -23.63 14.08
N PRO A 57 -14.50 -22.30 14.21
CA PRO A 57 -14.74 -21.41 13.09
C PRO A 57 -13.56 -21.33 12.11
N PHE A 58 -12.40 -21.85 12.51
CA PHE A 58 -11.16 -21.74 11.75
C PHE A 58 -10.94 -22.94 10.81
N PHE A 59 -10.25 -22.71 9.70
CA PHE A 59 -9.76 -23.77 8.82
C PHE A 59 -8.49 -23.34 8.10
N VAL A 60 -7.72 -24.32 7.61
CA VAL A 60 -6.55 -24.10 6.75
C VAL A 60 -6.93 -24.42 5.32
N ASN A 61 -6.69 -23.53 4.40
CA ASN A 61 -6.94 -23.76 2.98
C ASN A 61 -5.73 -24.42 2.31
N THR A 62 -5.99 -25.38 1.41
CA THR A 62 -4.98 -26.14 0.65
C THR A 62 -4.90 -25.73 -0.83
N SER A 63 -5.79 -24.85 -1.26
CA SER A 63 -5.80 -24.25 -2.59
C SER A 63 -6.01 -22.75 -2.45
N THR A 64 -5.58 -21.98 -3.45
CA THR A 64 -5.92 -20.55 -3.52
C THR A 64 -7.42 -20.42 -3.69
N ILE A 65 -8.03 -19.56 -2.88
CA ILE A 65 -9.47 -19.28 -2.91
C ILE A 65 -9.71 -17.78 -3.10
N ASP A 66 -10.78 -17.45 -3.80
CA ASP A 66 -11.24 -16.08 -3.90
C ASP A 66 -11.80 -15.64 -2.54
N TRP A 67 -11.44 -14.43 -2.14
CA TRP A 67 -11.91 -13.90 -0.87
C TRP A 67 -13.17 -13.07 -1.07
N GLU A 68 -14.30 -13.72 -1.08
CA GLU A 68 -15.58 -13.06 -1.15
C GLU A 68 -16.00 -12.46 0.20
N SER A 69 -16.68 -11.31 0.17
CA SER A 69 -17.21 -10.63 1.36
C SER A 69 -18.50 -9.89 1.00
N PRO A 70 -19.62 -10.61 0.90
CA PRO A 70 -20.89 -10.02 0.46
C PRO A 70 -21.50 -9.06 1.51
N GLU A 71 -21.16 -9.21 2.79
CA GLU A 71 -21.75 -8.46 3.90
C GLU A 71 -20.91 -7.24 4.35
N GLY A 72 -19.88 -6.85 3.59
CA GLY A 72 -19.06 -5.70 3.95
C GLY A 72 -17.59 -5.83 3.53
N PRO A 73 -16.72 -4.94 4.02
CA PRO A 73 -15.31 -4.97 3.65
C PRO A 73 -14.59 -6.21 4.19
N ARG A 74 -13.62 -6.70 3.43
CA ARG A 74 -12.73 -7.78 3.85
C ARG A 74 -11.88 -7.37 5.02
N ARG A 75 -11.81 -8.22 6.05
CA ARG A 75 -11.02 -7.97 7.26
C ARG A 75 -10.14 -9.16 7.59
N ALA A 76 -8.96 -8.89 8.11
CA ALA A 76 -8.05 -9.92 8.60
C ALA A 76 -7.30 -9.46 9.85
N GLY A 77 -6.95 -10.41 10.71
CA GLY A 77 -6.06 -10.20 11.84
C GLY A 77 -4.66 -10.74 11.57
N VAL A 78 -3.63 -10.06 12.04
CA VAL A 78 -2.24 -10.52 12.05
C VAL A 78 -1.73 -10.50 13.47
N SER A 79 -1.29 -11.67 13.97
CA SER A 79 -0.69 -11.80 15.30
C SER A 79 0.81 -12.05 15.17
N SER A 80 1.58 -11.40 16.01
CA SER A 80 3.02 -11.62 16.15
C SER A 80 3.39 -11.65 17.64
N PHE A 81 4.06 -12.72 18.05
CA PHE A 81 4.42 -12.97 19.43
C PHE A 81 5.94 -13.03 19.57
N GLY A 82 6.52 -12.11 20.34
CA GLY A 82 7.96 -12.04 20.59
C GLY A 82 8.39 -12.82 21.82
N PHE A 83 9.65 -13.27 21.84
CA PHE A 83 10.27 -13.78 23.04
C PHE A 83 10.32 -12.68 24.11
N GLY A 84 10.00 -13.03 25.36
CA GLY A 84 9.95 -12.06 26.45
C GLY A 84 8.60 -11.38 26.65
N GLY A 85 7.55 -11.79 25.90
CA GLY A 85 6.18 -11.35 26.15
C GLY A 85 5.73 -10.10 25.39
N THR A 86 6.53 -9.59 24.47
CA THR A 86 6.09 -8.51 23.56
C THR A 86 5.20 -9.10 22.47
N ASN A 87 3.91 -8.82 22.55
CA ASN A 87 2.91 -9.31 21.61
C ASN A 87 2.26 -8.17 20.85
N ALA A 88 1.94 -8.40 19.58
CA ALA A 88 1.21 -7.47 18.75
C ALA A 88 0.08 -8.20 18.00
N HIS A 89 -1.07 -7.55 17.90
CA HIS A 89 -2.16 -7.96 17.05
C HIS A 89 -2.67 -6.75 16.27
N VAL A 90 -2.80 -6.90 14.96
CA VAL A 90 -3.25 -5.83 14.06
C VAL A 90 -4.46 -6.34 13.28
N VAL A 91 -5.50 -5.53 13.21
CA VAL A 91 -6.66 -5.78 12.34
C VAL A 91 -6.52 -4.90 11.09
N LEU A 92 -6.65 -5.51 9.93
CA LEU A 92 -6.63 -4.85 8.63
C LEU A 92 -8.00 -4.97 7.98
N GLU A 93 -8.37 -3.93 7.26
CA GLU A 93 -9.57 -3.88 6.44
C GLU A 93 -9.17 -3.49 5.01
N GLU A 94 -9.90 -3.98 4.00
CA GLU A 94 -9.66 -3.53 2.63
C GLU A 94 -9.92 -2.03 2.50
N ALA A 95 -9.15 -1.38 1.62
CA ALA A 95 -9.32 0.04 1.38
C ALA A 95 -10.74 0.34 0.86
N PRO A 96 -11.37 1.43 1.32
CA PRO A 96 -12.65 1.85 0.78
C PRO A 96 -12.53 2.15 -0.71
N VAL A 97 -13.62 1.91 -1.44
CA VAL A 97 -13.69 2.34 -2.84
C VAL A 97 -13.72 3.86 -2.86
N VAL A 98 -12.64 4.44 -3.38
CA VAL A 98 -12.57 5.89 -3.58
C VAL A 98 -13.26 6.20 -4.92
N PRO A 99 -14.29 7.07 -4.97
CA PRO A 99 -14.86 7.52 -6.21
C PRO A 99 -13.78 8.17 -7.10
N ALA A 100 -13.90 8.03 -8.40
CA ALA A 100 -13.04 8.75 -9.32
C ALA A 100 -13.19 10.25 -9.09
N SER A 101 -12.07 10.97 -9.09
CA SER A 101 -12.09 12.41 -8.97
C SER A 101 -12.88 13.02 -10.15
N PRO A 102 -13.71 14.04 -9.91
CA PRO A 102 -14.40 14.73 -11.00
C PRO A 102 -13.38 15.39 -11.95
N PRO A 103 -13.78 15.68 -13.18
CA PRO A 103 -12.92 16.43 -14.09
C PRO A 103 -12.40 17.71 -13.43
N PRO A 104 -11.11 18.05 -13.59
CA PRO A 104 -10.52 19.20 -12.94
C PRO A 104 -11.18 20.49 -13.44
N ALA A 105 -11.52 21.39 -12.52
CA ALA A 105 -12.08 22.71 -12.85
C ALA A 105 -11.03 23.68 -13.46
N ARG A 106 -9.75 23.33 -13.39
CA ARG A 106 -8.64 24.14 -13.88
C ARG A 106 -7.82 23.37 -14.89
N LEU A 107 -7.38 24.04 -15.94
CA LEU A 107 -6.51 23.48 -16.96
C LEU A 107 -5.07 23.33 -16.45
N TRP A 108 -4.60 24.28 -15.66
CA TRP A 108 -3.22 24.35 -15.19
C TRP A 108 -3.10 23.80 -13.75
N HIS A 109 -2.12 22.93 -13.55
CA HIS A 109 -1.86 22.29 -12.26
C HIS A 109 -0.45 22.65 -11.77
N LEU A 110 -0.37 23.09 -10.52
CA LEU A 110 0.90 23.40 -9.85
C LEU A 110 1.39 22.17 -9.07
N LEU A 111 2.53 21.66 -9.44
CA LEU A 111 3.24 20.57 -8.78
C LEU A 111 4.35 21.14 -7.89
N LEU A 112 4.39 20.73 -6.62
CA LEU A 112 5.38 21.20 -5.66
C LEU A 112 6.26 20.04 -5.19
N LEU A 113 7.57 20.27 -5.15
CA LEU A 113 8.55 19.35 -4.59
C LEU A 113 9.42 20.07 -3.57
N SER A 114 9.80 19.35 -2.52
CA SER A 114 10.86 19.80 -1.62
C SER A 114 11.63 18.63 -1.04
N ALA A 115 12.89 18.87 -0.69
CA ALA A 115 13.78 17.88 -0.09
C ALA A 115 14.78 18.53 0.87
N ARG A 116 15.51 17.72 1.63
CA ARG A 116 16.52 18.17 2.59
C ARG A 116 17.77 18.71 1.91
N ASP A 117 18.08 18.19 0.72
CA ASP A 117 19.26 18.56 -0.06
C ASP A 117 18.93 18.52 -1.57
N GLN A 118 19.84 19.03 -2.37
CA GLN A 118 19.68 19.10 -3.81
C GLN A 118 19.66 17.73 -4.50
N PRO A 119 20.53 16.76 -4.16
CA PRO A 119 20.47 15.42 -4.75
C PRO A 119 19.14 14.70 -4.49
N ALA A 120 18.60 14.82 -3.28
CA ALA A 120 17.29 14.25 -2.95
C ALA A 120 16.14 14.92 -3.72
N LEU A 121 16.23 16.24 -3.94
CA LEU A 121 15.28 16.99 -4.74
C LEU A 121 15.29 16.54 -6.21
N ASP A 122 16.48 16.36 -6.79
CA ASP A 122 16.65 15.90 -8.17
C ASP A 122 16.13 14.47 -8.35
N ALA A 123 16.42 13.58 -7.40
CA ALA A 123 15.89 12.22 -7.39
C ALA A 123 14.36 12.19 -7.24
N ALA A 124 13.80 13.06 -6.42
CA ALA A 124 12.35 13.19 -6.27
C ALA A 124 11.68 13.72 -7.55
N ALA A 125 12.31 14.69 -8.22
CA ALA A 125 11.84 15.23 -9.49
C ALA A 125 11.82 14.17 -10.60
N THR A 126 12.88 13.37 -10.70
CA THR A 126 12.97 12.26 -11.68
C THR A 126 11.87 11.23 -11.43
N ARG A 127 11.69 10.80 -10.18
CA ARG A 127 10.63 9.83 -9.83
C ARG A 127 9.23 10.37 -10.07
N LEU A 128 8.99 11.64 -9.73
CA LEU A 128 7.69 12.26 -9.99
C LEU A 128 7.42 12.36 -11.49
N GLY A 129 8.40 12.78 -12.29
CA GLY A 129 8.28 12.86 -13.76
C GLY A 129 7.87 11.52 -14.35
N GLY A 130 8.56 10.43 -14.01
CA GLY A 130 8.18 9.09 -14.47
C GLY A 130 6.81 8.62 -13.99
N ALA A 131 6.39 9.01 -12.78
CA ALA A 131 5.06 8.66 -12.27
C ALA A 131 3.93 9.44 -12.95
N LEU A 132 4.20 10.65 -13.44
CA LEU A 132 3.23 11.50 -14.13
C LEU A 132 3.07 11.14 -15.60
N GLU A 133 4.03 10.44 -16.17
CA GLU A 133 3.98 10.00 -17.57
C GLU A 133 2.72 9.16 -17.83
N GLY A 134 1.94 9.57 -18.83
CA GLY A 134 0.68 8.90 -19.16
C GLY A 134 -0.52 9.19 -18.23
N MET A 135 -0.38 10.08 -17.24
CA MET A 135 -1.53 10.50 -16.44
C MET A 135 -2.46 11.40 -17.23
N ASP A 136 -3.77 11.16 -17.12
CA ASP A 136 -4.82 12.06 -17.59
C ASP A 136 -4.95 13.31 -16.68
N GLY A 137 -5.79 14.26 -17.10
CA GLY A 137 -5.95 15.53 -16.39
C GLY A 137 -6.50 15.38 -14.96
N ALA A 138 -7.40 14.41 -14.71
CA ALA A 138 -7.96 14.18 -13.38
C ALA A 138 -6.88 13.65 -12.42
N ARG A 139 -6.10 12.67 -12.87
CA ARG A 139 -4.98 12.11 -12.10
C ARG A 139 -3.86 13.15 -11.87
N LEU A 140 -3.59 14.00 -12.85
CA LEU A 140 -2.64 15.10 -12.70
C LEU A 140 -3.11 16.10 -11.65
N ALA A 141 -4.41 16.42 -11.59
CA ALA A 141 -4.99 17.28 -10.57
C ALA A 141 -4.83 16.67 -9.16
N ASP A 142 -5.11 15.38 -9.01
CA ASP A 142 -4.93 14.64 -7.75
C ASP A 142 -3.45 14.59 -7.32
N ALA A 143 -2.55 14.37 -8.25
CA ALA A 143 -1.10 14.41 -8.01
C ALA A 143 -0.65 15.81 -7.55
N ALA A 144 -1.13 16.86 -8.23
CA ALA A 144 -0.85 18.24 -7.86
C ALA A 144 -1.36 18.57 -6.46
N PHE A 145 -2.60 18.21 -6.14
CA PHE A 145 -3.17 18.37 -4.81
C PHE A 145 -2.33 17.63 -3.75
N THR A 146 -1.97 16.39 -4.02
CA THR A 146 -1.13 15.57 -3.10
C THR A 146 0.22 16.22 -2.84
N THR A 147 0.87 16.78 -3.87
CA THR A 147 2.17 17.43 -3.70
C THR A 147 2.08 18.74 -2.91
N GLN A 148 0.93 19.42 -2.95
CA GLN A 148 0.70 20.68 -2.23
C GLN A 148 0.37 20.48 -0.76
N VAL A 149 -0.49 19.50 -0.42
CA VAL A 149 -1.02 19.33 0.94
C VAL A 149 -0.50 18.10 1.66
N GLY A 150 -0.12 17.07 0.93
CA GLY A 150 0.22 15.75 1.48
C GLY A 150 1.72 15.53 1.74
N ARG A 151 2.56 16.57 1.68
CA ARG A 151 4.01 16.44 1.84
C ARG A 151 4.58 17.45 2.81
N LYS A 152 5.58 17.01 3.59
CA LYS A 152 6.37 17.91 4.44
C LYS A 152 7.15 18.89 3.56
N ARG A 153 7.24 20.15 3.98
CA ARG A 153 7.99 21.20 3.30
C ARG A 153 9.43 21.24 3.84
N PHE A 154 10.39 21.25 2.91
CA PHE A 154 11.81 21.35 3.19
C PHE A 154 12.41 22.61 2.52
N GLU A 155 13.67 22.89 2.76
CA GLU A 155 14.35 24.12 2.29
C GLU A 155 14.59 24.11 0.78
N HIS A 156 15.09 23.00 0.22
CA HIS A 156 15.26 22.85 -1.22
C HIS A 156 13.91 22.61 -1.88
N ARG A 157 13.49 23.50 -2.77
CA ARG A 157 12.16 23.48 -3.36
C ARG A 157 12.21 23.60 -4.88
N ARG A 158 11.24 22.98 -5.52
CA ARG A 158 11.03 23.03 -6.95
C ARG A 158 9.54 23.02 -7.24
N CYS A 159 9.11 23.72 -8.28
CA CYS A 159 7.74 23.68 -8.75
C CYS A 159 7.70 23.51 -10.27
N ALA A 160 6.58 22.97 -10.75
CA ALA A 160 6.23 22.93 -12.15
C ALA A 160 4.76 23.27 -12.31
N VAL A 161 4.42 23.86 -13.46
CA VAL A 161 3.05 24.09 -13.88
C VAL A 161 2.84 23.32 -15.18
N ALA A 162 1.80 22.52 -15.27
CA ALA A 162 1.54 21.66 -16.40
C ALA A 162 0.03 21.50 -16.64
N THR A 163 -0.34 21.21 -17.89
CA THR A 163 -1.72 20.91 -18.32
C THR A 163 -1.93 19.42 -18.55
N SER A 164 -0.86 18.64 -18.70
CA SER A 164 -0.88 17.20 -18.92
C SER A 164 0.25 16.49 -18.19
N GLY A 165 0.10 15.19 -17.98
CA GLY A 165 1.15 14.35 -17.39
C GLY A 165 2.41 14.31 -18.25
N ALA A 166 2.26 14.26 -19.57
CA ALA A 166 3.37 14.31 -20.52
C ALA A 166 4.14 15.65 -20.45
N GLU A 167 3.45 16.78 -20.35
CA GLU A 167 4.06 18.09 -20.17
C GLU A 167 4.78 18.18 -18.81
N ALA A 168 4.16 17.66 -17.75
CA ALA A 168 4.78 17.62 -16.43
C ALA A 168 6.03 16.72 -16.38
N ALA A 169 6.02 15.61 -17.11
CA ALA A 169 7.16 14.69 -17.23
C ALA A 169 8.28 15.26 -18.11
N ALA A 170 7.94 15.85 -19.26
CA ALA A 170 8.88 16.45 -20.20
C ALA A 170 9.32 17.85 -19.77
N GLY A 171 8.42 18.61 -19.18
CA GLY A 171 8.68 19.92 -18.63
C GLY A 171 9.55 19.75 -17.41
N ARG A 172 10.86 19.68 -17.64
CA ARG A 172 11.88 19.86 -16.62
C ARG A 172 11.27 20.70 -15.53
N LEU A 173 10.95 20.03 -14.40
CA LEU A 173 10.58 20.71 -13.18
C LEU A 173 11.58 21.84 -13.01
N SER A 174 11.24 23.01 -13.53
CA SER A 174 12.14 24.10 -13.81
C SER A 174 12.81 24.51 -12.50
N THR A 175 14.12 24.48 -12.50
CA THR A 175 14.99 24.87 -11.41
C THR A 175 14.87 26.38 -11.17
N ARG A 176 13.80 26.81 -10.54
CA ARG A 176 13.84 28.07 -9.82
C ARG A 176 13.96 27.73 -8.34
N ALA A 177 15.18 27.68 -7.84
CA ALA A 177 15.43 27.66 -6.41
C ALA A 177 14.80 28.92 -5.82
N ILE A 178 13.68 28.75 -5.14
CA ILE A 178 13.10 29.81 -4.32
C ILE A 178 13.93 29.78 -3.03
N ARG A 179 14.89 30.69 -2.90
CA ARG A 179 15.58 30.89 -1.64
C ARG A 179 14.57 31.49 -0.66
N PRO A 180 14.45 30.96 0.56
CA PRO A 180 13.72 31.65 1.61
C PRO A 180 14.43 32.99 1.90
N HIS A 181 13.65 34.08 2.01
CA HIS A 181 14.09 35.31 2.60
C HIS A 181 14.21 35.17 4.11
#